data_279df3b0bb9308623503f11ad1ef4ce8
#
_entry.id   279df3b0bb9308623503f11ad1ef4ce8
#
_cell.length_a   1.000
_cell.length_b   1.000
_cell.length_c   1.000
_cell.angle_alpha   90.00
_cell.angle_beta   90.00
_cell.angle_gamma   90.00
#
_symmetry.space_group_name_H-M   'P 1'
#
loop_
_entity.id
_entity.type
_entity.pdbx_description
1 polymer ?
#
loop_
_entity_poly.entity_id
_entity_poly.type
_entity_poly.pdbx_seq_one_letter_code
_entity_poly.pdbx_strand_id
1 'polypeptide(L)'
;MENTKKTLTINGHEVEIGSEKNLLEMIRKIGIELPTFCYHSELSAYGACRLCLVEVEGRGIMASCSTAPEAGMKIRTDSKQLREMRKINIELLLANHKRECPSCIRSYSCTLQNLARRLGVEEIRYKQITEFEPIDESSPSLTRDPNKCVLCGDCVRMCKEVQGIGAIDFTHRGSHSKVAPAFEADLASVECINCGQCVQVCPTGALTPK
;
A
#
# COMPACT_ATOMS: atom_id res chain seq x y z
N MET A 1 -23.36 -35.90 6.57
CA MET A 1 -22.35 -35.23 5.73
C MET A 1 -21.41 -34.53 6.69
N GLU A 2 -20.24 -35.08 6.93
CA GLU A 2 -19.24 -34.46 7.76
C GLU A 2 -18.79 -33.16 7.07
N ASN A 3 -19.07 -32.06 7.72
CA ASN A 3 -18.62 -30.75 7.31
C ASN A 3 -17.11 -30.67 7.63
N THR A 4 -16.27 -31.26 6.75
CA THR A 4 -14.81 -31.24 6.90
C THR A 4 -14.38 -29.79 6.85
N LYS A 5 -14.09 -29.21 8.03
CA LYS A 5 -13.57 -27.85 8.16
C LYS A 5 -12.31 -27.72 7.30
N LYS A 6 -12.32 -26.77 6.37
CA LYS A 6 -11.14 -26.46 5.57
C LYS A 6 -10.16 -25.69 6.42
N THR A 7 -8.98 -26.24 6.65
CA THR A 7 -7.93 -25.61 7.46
C THR A 7 -6.67 -25.38 6.64
N LEU A 8 -5.86 -24.44 7.08
CA LEU A 8 -4.48 -24.18 6.61
C LEU A 8 -3.57 -23.91 7.81
N THR A 9 -2.27 -23.90 7.62
CA THR A 9 -1.31 -23.70 8.70
C THR A 9 -0.59 -22.36 8.53
N ILE A 10 -0.59 -21.52 9.56
CA ILE A 10 0.15 -20.26 9.61
C ILE A 10 1.17 -20.32 10.75
N ASN A 11 2.45 -20.22 10.42
CA ASN A 11 3.57 -20.33 11.39
C ASN A 11 3.49 -21.56 12.31
N GLY A 12 2.99 -22.69 11.80
CA GLY A 12 2.83 -23.93 12.56
C GLY A 12 1.50 -24.06 13.30
N HIS A 13 0.65 -23.03 13.31
CA HIS A 13 -0.69 -23.09 13.93
C HIS A 13 -1.75 -23.37 12.87
N GLU A 14 -2.62 -24.34 13.17
CA GLU A 14 -3.75 -24.65 12.30
C GLU A 14 -4.85 -23.60 12.44
N VAL A 15 -5.34 -23.10 11.32
CA VAL A 15 -6.34 -22.03 11.24
C VAL A 15 -7.48 -22.46 10.31
N GLU A 16 -8.72 -22.33 10.77
CA GLU A 16 -9.90 -22.61 9.98
C GLU A 16 -10.15 -21.49 8.95
N ILE A 17 -10.40 -21.88 7.70
CA ILE A 17 -10.77 -20.98 6.62
C ILE A 17 -12.23 -20.61 6.77
N GLY A 18 -12.52 -19.34 6.97
CA GLY A 18 -13.86 -18.78 7.05
C GLY A 18 -14.26 -18.04 5.76
N SER A 19 -14.74 -16.82 5.92
CA SER A 19 -15.18 -15.94 4.81
C SER A 19 -14.10 -14.99 4.32
N GLU A 20 -12.86 -15.16 4.76
CA GLU A 20 -11.74 -14.28 4.41
C GLU A 20 -11.47 -14.33 2.90
N LYS A 21 -11.37 -13.15 2.28
CA LYS A 21 -11.14 -13.00 0.83
C LYS A 21 -9.72 -13.38 0.41
N ASN A 22 -8.76 -13.25 1.33
CA ASN A 22 -7.34 -13.47 1.05
C ASN A 22 -6.55 -13.88 2.30
N LEU A 23 -5.32 -14.32 2.10
CA LEU A 23 -4.44 -14.76 3.19
C LEU A 23 -4.11 -13.64 4.18
N LEU A 24 -4.07 -12.36 3.73
CA LEU A 24 -3.77 -11.23 4.60
C LEU A 24 -4.85 -11.05 5.68
N GLU A 25 -6.12 -11.18 5.30
CA GLU A 25 -7.24 -11.11 6.25
C GLU A 25 -7.16 -12.24 7.30
N MET A 26 -6.89 -13.47 6.85
CA MET A 26 -6.70 -14.61 7.77
C MET A 26 -5.54 -14.39 8.74
N ILE A 27 -4.41 -13.92 8.23
CA ILE A 27 -3.20 -13.67 9.05
C ILE A 27 -3.48 -12.58 10.09
N ARG A 28 -4.19 -11.51 9.70
CA ARG A 28 -4.58 -10.44 10.62
C ARG A 28 -5.60 -10.88 11.66
N LYS A 29 -6.55 -11.73 11.28
CA LYS A 29 -7.56 -12.31 12.19
C LYS A 29 -6.94 -13.08 13.36
N ILE A 30 -5.83 -13.75 13.15
CA ILE A 30 -5.09 -14.46 14.22
C ILE A 30 -4.08 -13.57 14.96
N GLY A 31 -4.16 -12.24 14.78
CA GLY A 31 -3.35 -11.27 15.51
C GLY A 31 -1.95 -11.02 14.94
N ILE A 32 -1.61 -11.55 13.76
CA ILE A 32 -0.32 -11.29 13.11
C ILE A 32 -0.44 -10.05 12.21
N GLU A 33 0.30 -9.00 12.57
CA GLU A 33 0.33 -7.76 11.81
C GLU A 33 1.34 -7.85 10.64
N LEU A 34 0.83 -7.94 9.41
CA LEU A 34 1.63 -7.79 8.21
C LEU A 34 1.52 -6.37 7.64
N PRO A 35 2.65 -5.73 7.30
CA PRO A 35 2.64 -4.39 6.74
C PRO A 35 2.06 -4.37 5.32
N THR A 36 1.37 -3.29 4.98
CA THR A 36 0.85 -3.04 3.63
C THR A 36 0.60 -1.55 3.43
N PHE A 37 0.69 -1.06 2.18
CA PHE A 37 0.25 0.27 1.77
C PHE A 37 -0.92 0.23 0.80
N CYS A 38 -1.02 -0.83 0.00
CA CYS A 38 -1.95 -0.91 -1.12
C CYS A 38 -3.14 -1.84 -0.87
N TYR A 39 -3.46 -2.13 0.38
CA TYR A 39 -4.60 -2.97 0.75
C TYR A 39 -5.54 -2.22 1.68
N HIS A 40 -6.78 -2.12 1.26
CA HIS A 40 -7.92 -1.64 2.03
C HIS A 40 -9.07 -2.64 1.88
N SER A 41 -9.81 -2.94 2.96
CA SER A 41 -10.87 -3.95 2.96
C SER A 41 -12.01 -3.66 1.99
N GLU A 42 -12.28 -2.37 1.75
CA GLU A 42 -13.37 -1.89 0.88
C GLU A 42 -12.96 -1.70 -0.58
N LEU A 43 -11.68 -1.93 -0.92
CA LEU A 43 -11.15 -1.74 -2.25
C LEU A 43 -10.72 -3.06 -2.89
N SER A 44 -10.69 -3.10 -4.20
CA SER A 44 -10.14 -4.23 -4.95
C SER A 44 -8.69 -4.52 -4.55
N ALA A 45 -8.26 -5.78 -4.59
CA ALA A 45 -6.88 -6.16 -4.29
C ALA A 45 -5.94 -5.66 -5.39
N TYR A 46 -4.85 -4.97 -5.02
CA TYR A 46 -3.92 -4.37 -5.97
C TYR A 46 -2.53 -5.03 -5.98
N GLY A 47 -1.98 -5.38 -4.81
CA GLY A 47 -0.73 -6.13 -4.69
C GLY A 47 0.55 -5.38 -5.07
N ALA A 48 0.52 -4.05 -5.19
CA ALA A 48 1.64 -3.25 -5.70
C ALA A 48 2.80 -3.09 -4.72
N CYS A 49 2.54 -2.83 -3.43
CA CYS A 49 3.58 -2.45 -2.46
C CYS A 49 4.51 -3.60 -2.04
N ARG A 50 4.12 -4.84 -2.24
CA ARG A 50 4.90 -6.06 -1.93
C ARG A 50 5.43 -6.12 -0.50
N LEU A 51 4.71 -5.57 0.47
CA LEU A 51 5.08 -5.63 1.89
C LEU A 51 4.42 -6.80 2.62
N CYS A 52 3.24 -7.24 2.17
CA CYS A 52 2.49 -8.35 2.74
C CYS A 52 2.98 -9.73 2.26
N LEU A 53 4.24 -9.86 1.85
CA LEU A 53 4.82 -11.11 1.36
C LEU A 53 4.81 -12.19 2.45
N VAL A 54 4.49 -13.41 2.03
CA VAL A 54 4.54 -14.64 2.85
C VAL A 54 5.20 -15.76 2.05
N GLU A 55 5.79 -16.72 2.72
CA GLU A 55 6.26 -17.96 2.11
C GLU A 55 5.13 -18.98 2.18
N VAL A 56 4.80 -19.59 1.04
CA VAL A 56 3.83 -20.68 0.94
C VAL A 56 4.57 -21.93 0.49
N GLU A 57 4.48 -23.00 1.29
CA GLU A 57 5.18 -24.26 1.00
C GLU A 57 4.78 -24.78 -0.39
N GLY A 58 5.76 -25.12 -1.21
CA GLY A 58 5.58 -25.60 -2.59
C GLY A 58 5.21 -24.52 -3.62
N ARG A 59 4.93 -23.26 -3.19
CA ARG A 59 4.56 -22.17 -4.13
C ARG A 59 5.51 -20.97 -4.07
N GLY A 60 6.40 -20.92 -3.06
CA GLY A 60 7.36 -19.84 -2.88
C GLY A 60 6.78 -18.60 -2.23
N ILE A 61 7.33 -17.42 -2.56
CA ILE A 61 6.95 -16.15 -1.94
C ILE A 61 5.80 -15.50 -2.71
N MET A 62 4.72 -15.19 -1.99
CA MET A 62 3.49 -14.64 -2.55
C MET A 62 3.02 -13.40 -1.77
N ALA A 63 2.25 -12.54 -2.43
CA ALA A 63 1.58 -11.41 -1.77
C ALA A 63 0.28 -11.90 -1.12
N SER A 64 0.20 -11.89 0.20
CA SER A 64 -0.94 -12.42 0.94
C SER A 64 -2.25 -11.68 0.65
N CYS A 65 -2.19 -10.37 0.31
CA CYS A 65 -3.39 -9.56 0.00
C CYS A 65 -4.09 -9.94 -1.32
N SER A 66 -3.41 -10.65 -2.21
CA SER A 66 -3.95 -11.08 -3.52
C SER A 66 -3.99 -12.61 -3.69
N THR A 67 -3.72 -13.35 -2.63
CA THR A 67 -3.73 -14.83 -2.64
C THR A 67 -4.94 -15.32 -1.85
N ALA A 68 -5.81 -16.08 -2.51
CA ALA A 68 -6.94 -16.72 -1.85
C ALA A 68 -6.47 -17.84 -0.91
N PRO A 69 -7.12 -18.04 0.26
CA PRO A 69 -6.81 -19.14 1.14
C PRO A 69 -7.29 -20.47 0.55
N GLU A 70 -6.45 -21.50 0.61
CA GLU A 70 -6.77 -22.85 0.17
C GLU A 70 -6.45 -23.86 1.29
N ALA A 71 -7.27 -24.91 1.39
CA ALA A 71 -7.08 -25.96 2.39
C ALA A 71 -5.72 -26.63 2.23
N GLY A 72 -5.04 -26.90 3.34
CA GLY A 72 -3.74 -27.56 3.37
C GLY A 72 -2.56 -26.66 3.09
N MET A 73 -2.74 -25.38 2.78
CA MET A 73 -1.61 -24.44 2.64
C MET A 73 -0.82 -24.36 3.94
N LYS A 74 0.50 -24.33 3.84
CA LYS A 74 1.41 -24.03 4.95
C LYS A 74 2.11 -22.71 4.67
N ILE A 75 1.93 -21.76 5.56
CA ILE A 75 2.31 -20.36 5.39
C ILE A 75 3.27 -19.95 6.49
N ARG A 76 4.36 -19.31 6.10
CA ARG A 76 5.28 -18.63 7.00
C ARG A 76 5.22 -17.13 6.75
N THR A 77 4.95 -16.36 7.79
CA THR A 77 4.77 -14.90 7.70
C THR A 77 6.05 -14.13 7.97
N ASP A 78 7.04 -14.76 8.59
CA ASP A 78 8.32 -14.15 8.92
C ASP A 78 9.48 -15.12 8.69
N SER A 79 10.49 -14.64 7.94
CA SER A 79 11.78 -15.29 7.72
C SER A 79 12.83 -14.22 7.42
N LYS A 80 14.12 -14.60 7.45
CA LYS A 80 15.20 -13.69 7.08
C LYS A 80 14.99 -13.14 5.66
N GLN A 81 14.59 -13.98 4.72
CA GLN A 81 14.33 -13.60 3.34
C GLN A 81 13.17 -12.62 3.23
N LEU A 82 12.05 -12.87 3.90
CA LEU A 82 10.89 -11.97 3.91
C LEU A 82 11.22 -10.60 4.52
N ARG A 83 11.99 -10.57 5.61
CA ARG A 83 12.42 -9.32 6.23
C ARG A 83 13.31 -8.50 5.29
N GLU A 84 14.27 -9.14 4.62
CA GLU A 84 15.14 -8.47 3.65
C GLU A 84 14.35 -7.94 2.45
N MET A 85 13.43 -8.71 1.89
CA MET A 85 12.59 -8.27 0.79
C MET A 85 11.71 -7.07 1.17
N ARG A 86 11.12 -7.08 2.38
CA ARG A 86 10.36 -5.94 2.89
C ARG A 86 11.24 -4.70 3.07
N LYS A 87 12.47 -4.87 3.60
CA LYS A 87 13.44 -3.79 3.74
C LYS A 87 13.78 -3.17 2.38
N ILE A 88 14.12 -3.99 1.38
CA ILE A 88 14.38 -3.55 0.01
C ILE A 88 13.20 -2.75 -0.56
N ASN A 89 11.97 -3.25 -0.39
CA ASN A 89 10.79 -2.55 -0.88
C ASN A 89 10.60 -1.18 -0.22
N ILE A 90 10.84 -1.06 1.08
CA ILE A 90 10.78 0.24 1.77
C ILE A 90 11.91 1.17 1.29
N GLU A 91 13.13 0.68 1.09
CA GLU A 91 14.22 1.49 0.54
C GLU A 91 13.89 2.00 -0.86
N LEU A 92 13.31 1.18 -1.73
CA LEU A 92 12.88 1.60 -3.08
C LEU A 92 11.80 2.69 -3.03
N LEU A 93 10.83 2.57 -2.12
CA LEU A 93 9.84 3.62 -1.91
C LEU A 93 10.46 4.91 -1.40
N LEU A 94 11.42 4.82 -0.48
CA LEU A 94 12.12 5.97 0.08
C LEU A 94 13.10 6.63 -0.90
N ALA A 95 13.60 5.89 -1.89
CA ALA A 95 14.53 6.43 -2.89
C ALA A 95 13.92 7.58 -3.72
N ASN A 96 12.62 7.48 -4.05
CA ASN A 96 11.89 8.51 -4.79
C ASN A 96 11.00 9.42 -3.91
N HIS A 97 11.04 9.24 -2.60
CA HIS A 97 10.20 9.97 -1.65
C HIS A 97 10.93 11.20 -1.11
N LYS A 98 10.31 12.38 -1.16
CA LYS A 98 10.84 13.60 -0.56
C LYS A 98 10.85 13.50 0.96
N ARG A 99 12.03 13.37 1.55
CA ARG A 99 12.26 13.03 2.96
C ARG A 99 12.34 14.25 3.87
N GLU A 100 11.35 15.11 3.81
CA GLU A 100 11.21 16.27 4.69
C GLU A 100 10.40 15.93 5.94
N CYS A 101 10.71 14.79 6.59
CA CYS A 101 9.93 14.28 7.71
C CYS A 101 9.70 15.27 8.86
N PRO A 102 10.68 16.10 9.28
CA PRO A 102 10.48 17.06 10.36
C PRO A 102 9.40 18.12 10.08
N SER A 103 9.23 18.51 8.80
CA SER A 103 8.23 19.50 8.36
C SER A 103 6.97 18.89 7.76
N CYS A 104 6.91 17.55 7.65
CA CYS A 104 5.79 16.87 7.04
C CYS A 104 4.59 16.82 7.99
N ILE A 105 3.40 17.15 7.48
CA ILE A 105 2.13 17.07 8.26
C ILE A 105 1.85 15.65 8.80
N ARG A 106 2.39 14.60 8.17
CA ARG A 106 2.28 13.22 8.62
C ARG A 106 3.42 12.78 9.54
N SER A 107 4.30 13.69 9.97
CA SER A 107 5.35 13.37 10.94
C SER A 107 4.74 12.65 12.15
N TYR A 108 5.44 11.65 12.70
CA TYR A 108 4.99 10.76 13.79
C TYR A 108 3.81 9.80 13.46
N SER A 109 2.91 10.13 12.53
CA SER A 109 1.78 9.27 12.12
C SER A 109 2.00 8.58 10.76
N CYS A 110 3.13 8.80 10.12
CA CYS A 110 3.43 8.26 8.80
C CYS A 110 3.75 6.77 8.85
N THR A 111 2.96 5.96 8.15
CA THR A 111 3.18 4.51 8.06
C THR A 111 4.52 4.16 7.41
N LEU A 112 4.95 4.93 6.39
CA LEU A 112 6.26 4.73 5.74
C LEU A 112 7.41 4.95 6.71
N GLN A 113 7.39 6.04 7.49
CA GLN A 113 8.40 6.34 8.50
C GLN A 113 8.47 5.24 9.57
N ASN A 114 7.32 4.81 10.06
CA ASN A 114 7.24 3.77 11.10
C ASN A 114 7.76 2.42 10.59
N LEU A 115 7.40 2.02 9.36
CA LEU A 115 7.89 0.78 8.75
C LEU A 115 9.39 0.84 8.44
N ALA A 116 9.91 1.96 7.96
CA ALA A 116 11.35 2.14 7.75
C ALA A 116 12.14 1.91 9.04
N ARG A 117 11.68 2.49 10.15
CA ARG A 117 12.28 2.28 11.48
C ARG A 117 12.19 0.83 11.94
N ARG A 118 11.01 0.20 11.85
CA ARG A 118 10.78 -1.20 12.26
C ARG A 118 11.63 -2.20 11.47
N LEU A 119 11.91 -1.92 10.20
CA LEU A 119 12.72 -2.78 9.32
C LEU A 119 14.22 -2.43 9.34
N GLY A 120 14.62 -1.48 10.18
CA GLY A 120 16.03 -1.07 10.32
C GLY A 120 16.61 -0.50 9.02
N VAL A 121 15.83 0.36 8.33
CA VAL A 121 16.32 1.09 7.15
C VAL A 121 17.07 2.31 7.67
N GLU A 122 18.39 2.22 7.72
CA GLU A 122 19.29 3.30 8.15
C GLU A 122 19.83 4.08 6.95
N GLU A 123 20.11 3.36 5.85
CA GLU A 123 20.64 3.91 4.61
C GLU A 123 19.76 3.49 3.43
N ILE A 124 19.66 4.36 2.43
CA ILE A 124 18.96 4.09 1.18
C ILE A 124 19.98 3.82 0.10
N ARG A 125 20.12 2.57 -0.27
CA ARG A 125 21.10 2.08 -1.26
C ARG A 125 20.77 2.45 -2.70
N TYR A 126 19.53 2.83 -2.97
CA TYR A 126 19.02 3.10 -4.32
C TYR A 126 19.04 4.60 -4.62
N LYS A 127 19.42 4.96 -5.85
CA LYS A 127 19.38 6.34 -6.30
C LYS A 127 17.96 6.77 -6.65
N GLN A 128 17.65 8.03 -6.37
CA GLN A 128 16.45 8.68 -6.90
C GLN A 128 16.51 8.71 -8.43
N ILE A 129 15.42 8.34 -9.09
CA ILE A 129 15.30 8.35 -10.56
C ILE A 129 14.26 9.34 -11.07
N THR A 130 13.40 9.85 -10.22
CA THR A 130 12.40 10.87 -10.56
C THR A 130 12.83 12.24 -10.05
N GLU A 131 12.60 13.27 -10.82
CA GLU A 131 12.72 14.65 -10.36
C GLU A 131 11.54 15.03 -9.49
N PHE A 132 11.73 16.00 -8.60
CA PHE A 132 10.63 16.53 -7.79
C PHE A 132 9.76 17.46 -8.62
N GLU A 133 8.45 17.33 -8.44
CA GLU A 133 7.43 18.05 -9.16
C GLU A 133 6.79 19.14 -8.27
N PRO A 134 6.17 20.16 -8.88
CA PRO A 134 5.39 21.16 -8.16
C PRO A 134 4.27 20.53 -7.34
N ILE A 135 3.97 21.13 -6.20
CA ILE A 135 2.83 20.77 -5.36
C ILE A 135 1.58 21.39 -5.98
N ASP A 136 0.53 20.60 -6.14
CA ASP A 136 -0.76 21.08 -6.61
C ASP A 136 -1.62 21.53 -5.42
N GLU A 137 -1.82 22.81 -5.31
CA GLU A 137 -2.65 23.49 -4.30
C GLU A 137 -3.92 24.10 -4.89
N SER A 138 -4.27 23.75 -6.11
CA SER A 138 -5.42 24.33 -6.83
C SER A 138 -6.78 23.97 -6.22
N SER A 139 -6.90 22.77 -5.64
CA SER A 139 -8.14 22.32 -4.97
C SER A 139 -8.46 23.16 -3.73
N PRO A 140 -9.74 23.49 -3.47
CA PRO A 140 -10.14 24.22 -2.27
C PRO A 140 -10.05 23.41 -0.97
N SER A 141 -10.02 22.08 -1.06
CA SER A 141 -10.14 21.18 0.11
C SER A 141 -8.90 20.34 0.40
N LEU A 142 -8.00 20.17 -0.55
CA LEU A 142 -6.82 19.31 -0.36
C LEU A 142 -5.61 19.83 -1.14
N THR A 143 -4.44 19.42 -0.68
CA THR A 143 -3.16 19.62 -1.34
C THR A 143 -2.63 18.27 -1.84
N ARG A 144 -2.09 18.22 -3.06
CA ARG A 144 -1.44 17.05 -3.66
C ARG A 144 0.06 17.30 -3.83
N ASP A 145 0.88 16.57 -3.08
CA ASP A 145 2.34 16.54 -3.20
C ASP A 145 2.78 15.22 -3.84
N PRO A 146 3.04 15.17 -5.16
CA PRO A 146 3.44 13.95 -5.85
C PRO A 146 4.75 13.37 -5.32
N ASN A 147 5.61 14.21 -4.75
CA ASN A 147 6.94 13.83 -4.26
C ASN A 147 6.89 12.94 -3.00
N LYS A 148 5.73 12.88 -2.34
CA LYS A 148 5.48 12.03 -1.16
C LYS A 148 4.63 10.81 -1.48
N CYS A 149 4.32 10.57 -2.75
CA CYS A 149 3.51 9.45 -3.18
C CYS A 149 4.33 8.14 -3.18
N VAL A 150 3.75 7.07 -2.64
CA VAL A 150 4.31 5.70 -2.63
C VAL A 150 3.62 4.79 -3.65
N LEU A 151 2.81 5.35 -4.55
CA LEU A 151 2.11 4.64 -5.63
C LEU A 151 1.27 3.45 -5.15
N CYS A 152 0.68 3.53 -3.95
CA CYS A 152 -0.17 2.47 -3.42
C CYS A 152 -1.49 2.31 -4.17
N GLY A 153 -1.97 3.35 -4.84
CA GLY A 153 -3.21 3.34 -5.62
C GLY A 153 -4.50 3.36 -4.79
N ASP A 154 -4.44 3.49 -3.47
CA ASP A 154 -5.65 3.51 -2.63
C ASP A 154 -6.54 4.71 -2.96
N CYS A 155 -5.95 5.90 -3.15
CA CYS A 155 -6.69 7.11 -3.52
C CYS A 155 -7.36 7.00 -4.90
N VAL A 156 -6.68 6.40 -5.87
CA VAL A 156 -7.23 6.16 -7.22
C VAL A 156 -8.44 5.23 -7.14
N ARG A 157 -8.28 4.08 -6.47
CA ARG A 157 -9.36 3.10 -6.32
C ARG A 157 -10.50 3.64 -5.46
N MET A 158 -10.21 4.38 -4.40
CA MET A 158 -11.23 5.05 -3.58
C MET A 158 -12.05 6.04 -4.43
N CYS A 159 -11.40 6.84 -5.26
CA CYS A 159 -12.08 7.79 -6.15
C CYS A 159 -12.91 7.08 -7.22
N LYS A 160 -12.41 5.98 -7.77
CA LYS A 160 -13.05 5.25 -8.88
C LYS A 160 -14.09 4.23 -8.41
N GLU A 161 -13.75 3.38 -7.43
CA GLU A 161 -14.58 2.23 -7.03
C GLU A 161 -15.66 2.63 -6.02
N VAL A 162 -15.35 3.56 -5.10
CA VAL A 162 -16.27 3.97 -4.04
C VAL A 162 -17.04 5.24 -4.41
N GLN A 163 -16.34 6.26 -4.91
CA GLN A 163 -16.99 7.53 -5.28
C GLN A 163 -17.54 7.56 -6.71
N GLY A 164 -17.06 6.66 -7.59
CA GLY A 164 -17.51 6.62 -8.99
C GLY A 164 -17.05 7.82 -9.86
N ILE A 165 -16.14 8.66 -9.36
CA ILE A 165 -15.71 9.90 -10.02
C ILE A 165 -14.51 9.68 -10.93
N GLY A 166 -13.40 9.08 -10.41
CA GLY A 166 -12.19 8.86 -11.19
C GLY A 166 -11.41 10.13 -11.52
N ALA A 167 -11.47 11.17 -10.68
CA ALA A 167 -10.78 12.45 -10.92
C ALA A 167 -9.25 12.33 -10.99
N ILE A 168 -8.68 11.29 -10.37
CA ILE A 168 -7.25 10.97 -10.38
C ILE A 168 -7.02 9.53 -10.80
N ASP A 169 -5.95 9.29 -11.55
CA ASP A 169 -5.53 7.95 -11.94
C ASP A 169 -3.99 7.89 -12.06
N PHE A 170 -3.45 6.72 -12.36
CA PHE A 170 -2.05 6.57 -12.71
C PHE A 170 -1.78 7.16 -14.09
N THR A 171 -0.83 8.07 -14.16
CA THR A 171 -0.29 8.63 -15.40
C THR A 171 1.12 8.11 -15.63
N HIS A 172 1.56 8.06 -16.89
CA HIS A 172 2.82 7.48 -17.32
C HIS A 172 2.99 5.98 -16.97
N ARG A 173 4.20 5.46 -17.14
CA ARG A 173 4.53 4.04 -16.89
C ARG A 173 5.95 3.88 -16.35
N GLY A 174 6.21 2.75 -15.70
CA GLY A 174 7.53 2.41 -15.15
C GLY A 174 7.95 3.40 -14.07
N SER A 175 9.20 3.83 -14.13
CA SER A 175 9.78 4.75 -13.14
C SER A 175 9.16 6.14 -13.10
N HIS A 176 8.49 6.55 -14.18
CA HIS A 176 7.82 7.85 -14.29
C HIS A 176 6.33 7.81 -13.88
N SER A 177 5.83 6.64 -13.45
CA SER A 177 4.45 6.53 -12.98
C SER A 177 4.19 7.48 -11.82
N LYS A 178 3.07 8.21 -11.89
CA LYS A 178 2.58 9.07 -10.82
C LYS A 178 1.06 9.05 -10.76
N VAL A 179 0.49 9.53 -9.67
CA VAL A 179 -0.95 9.71 -9.52
C VAL A 179 -1.28 11.18 -9.78
N ALA A 180 -2.07 11.43 -10.81
CA ALA A 180 -2.46 12.77 -11.21
C ALA A 180 -3.85 12.76 -11.88
N PRO A 181 -4.48 13.92 -12.05
CA PRO A 181 -5.59 14.08 -12.99
C PRO A 181 -5.18 13.80 -14.43
N ALA A 182 -6.16 13.59 -15.31
CA ALA A 182 -5.91 13.41 -16.75
C ALA A 182 -5.09 14.58 -17.32
N PHE A 183 -4.15 14.26 -18.21
CA PHE A 183 -3.24 15.23 -18.84
C PHE A 183 -2.41 16.06 -17.85
N GLU A 184 -2.26 15.57 -16.61
CA GLU A 184 -1.55 16.26 -15.52
C GLU A 184 -2.13 17.65 -15.20
N ALA A 185 -3.41 17.81 -15.43
CA ALA A 185 -4.14 19.02 -15.13
C ALA A 185 -4.18 19.26 -13.59
N ASP A 186 -4.49 20.50 -13.21
CA ASP A 186 -4.72 20.85 -11.81
C ASP A 186 -6.01 20.19 -11.27
N LEU A 187 -6.03 19.83 -10.00
CA LEU A 187 -7.20 19.24 -9.35
C LEU A 187 -8.45 20.12 -9.44
N ALA A 188 -8.29 21.44 -9.49
CA ALA A 188 -9.41 22.38 -9.66
C ALA A 188 -10.03 22.34 -11.06
N SER A 189 -9.33 21.85 -12.07
CA SER A 189 -9.76 21.83 -13.47
C SER A 189 -10.46 20.52 -13.90
N VAL A 190 -10.56 19.55 -13.00
CA VAL A 190 -11.21 18.26 -13.24
C VAL A 190 -12.46 18.10 -12.39
N GLU A 191 -13.28 17.09 -12.70
CA GLU A 191 -14.54 16.82 -11.98
C GLU A 191 -14.30 16.23 -10.57
N CYS A 192 -13.48 16.92 -9.75
CA CYS A 192 -13.26 16.56 -8.37
C CYS A 192 -14.37 17.14 -7.49
N ILE A 193 -15.14 16.27 -6.81
CA ILE A 193 -16.22 16.68 -5.89
C ILE A 193 -15.73 17.11 -4.51
N ASN A 194 -14.43 17.15 -4.27
CA ASN A 194 -13.81 17.57 -3.01
C ASN A 194 -14.27 16.78 -1.77
N CYS A 195 -14.60 15.48 -1.92
CA CYS A 195 -15.09 14.62 -0.84
C CYS A 195 -14.05 14.25 0.22
N GLY A 196 -12.74 14.44 -0.05
CA GLY A 196 -11.65 14.15 0.88
C GLY A 196 -11.33 12.66 1.12
N GLN A 197 -12.04 11.73 0.50
CA GLN A 197 -11.82 10.29 0.71
C GLN A 197 -10.40 9.84 0.33
N CYS A 198 -9.84 10.39 -0.73
CA CYS A 198 -8.46 10.12 -1.16
C CYS A 198 -7.42 10.56 -0.13
N VAL A 199 -7.69 11.61 0.64
CA VAL A 199 -6.85 12.09 1.76
C VAL A 199 -6.87 11.10 2.91
N GLN A 200 -8.05 10.55 3.25
CA GLN A 200 -8.21 9.63 4.37
C GLN A 200 -7.47 8.31 4.15
N VAL A 201 -7.48 7.79 2.93
CA VAL A 201 -6.80 6.53 2.62
C VAL A 201 -5.32 6.69 2.29
N CYS A 202 -4.81 7.92 2.16
CA CYS A 202 -3.41 8.15 1.83
C CYS A 202 -2.49 7.77 3.00
N PRO A 203 -1.56 6.79 2.85
CA PRO A 203 -0.69 6.35 3.93
C PRO A 203 0.49 7.30 4.21
N THR A 204 0.68 8.31 3.35
CA THR A 204 1.78 9.29 3.42
C THR A 204 1.24 10.72 3.36
N GLY A 205 2.13 11.71 3.27
CA GLY A 205 1.76 13.11 3.10
C GLY A 205 1.53 13.54 1.64
N ALA A 206 1.26 12.59 0.74
CA ALA A 206 1.04 12.91 -0.68
C ALA A 206 -0.31 13.59 -0.95
N LEU A 207 -1.32 13.27 -0.17
CA LEU A 207 -2.61 13.96 -0.17
C LEU A 207 -2.91 14.38 1.27
N THR A 208 -3.15 15.66 1.46
CA THR A 208 -3.40 16.25 2.78
C THR A 208 -4.60 17.21 2.72
N PRO A 209 -5.34 17.38 3.81
CA PRO A 209 -6.38 18.40 3.84
C PRO A 209 -5.72 19.79 3.84
N LYS A 210 -6.44 20.77 3.34
CA LYS A 210 -6.13 22.20 3.51
C LYS A 210 -6.65 22.73 4.83
#